data_17b7db5948d77920200bc41a7d0b68d3
#
_entry.id   17b7db5948d77920200bc41a7d0b68d3
#
_cell.length_a   1.000
_cell.length_b   1.000
_cell.length_c   1.000
_cell.angle_alpha   90.00
_cell.angle_beta   90.00
_cell.angle_gamma   90.00
#
_symmetry.space_group_name_H-M   'P 1'
#
loop_
_entity.id
_entity.type
_entity.pdbx_description
1 polymer ?
#
loop_
_entity_poly.entity_id
_entity_poly.type
_entity_poly.pdbx_seq_one_letter_code
_entity_poly.pdbx_strand_id
1 'polypeptide(L)'
;RMLHDPRTRRMAEQFACQWLHIRGFDQNDDKNEQRFPEFATLRGDMYEESVRFFEDLFRNDGSVLDLLTADHTFLNERLAKLYGIDGVSGKVWQRVSGMQAKGRGGVLGLSTVLAINSGASRTSPILRGNWVYETLLGEKLPRPPADVPQLPESVPSGLTARQLIEKHSSVPECAKCHERIDPYGFALEQFDPIGRQRPDAVDTRTQLADGTRIEGLIGLREHLATERM
;
A
#
# COMPACT_ATOMS: atom_id res chain seq x y z
N ARG A 1 20.88 -14.51 19.01
CA ARG A 1 20.26 -14.72 20.34
C ARG A 1 19.20 -13.64 20.65
N MET A 2 19.45 -12.37 20.41
CA MET A 2 18.49 -11.29 20.63
C MET A 2 17.26 -11.39 19.72
N LEU A 3 17.44 -11.75 18.46
CA LEU A 3 16.34 -11.83 17.48
C LEU A 3 15.31 -12.91 17.80
N HIS A 4 15.68 -13.93 18.59
CA HIS A 4 14.73 -14.97 19.04
C HIS A 4 14.07 -14.68 20.40
N ASP A 5 14.35 -13.52 20.99
CA ASP A 5 13.67 -13.07 22.20
C ASP A 5 12.19 -12.75 21.89
N PRO A 6 11.24 -13.13 22.75
CA PRO A 6 9.82 -12.78 22.55
C PRO A 6 9.55 -11.28 22.38
N ARG A 7 10.40 -10.43 22.95
CA ARG A 7 10.32 -8.97 22.81
C ARG A 7 10.60 -8.47 21.39
N THR A 8 11.20 -9.29 20.51
CA THR A 8 11.40 -8.95 19.08
C THR A 8 10.10 -8.61 18.40
N ARG A 9 9.00 -9.29 18.75
CA ARG A 9 7.67 -8.95 18.24
C ARG A 9 7.29 -7.50 18.57
N ARG A 10 7.51 -7.05 19.81
CA ARG A 10 7.21 -5.67 20.20
C ARG A 10 8.08 -4.67 19.41
N MET A 11 9.34 -5.00 19.17
CA MET A 11 10.21 -4.17 18.33
C MET A 11 9.68 -4.12 16.89
N ALA A 12 9.31 -5.26 16.30
CA ALA A 12 8.75 -5.34 14.97
C ALA A 12 7.47 -4.50 14.85
N GLU A 13 6.55 -4.63 15.80
CA GLU A 13 5.33 -3.84 15.86
C GLU A 13 5.62 -2.34 15.94
N GLN A 14 6.45 -1.90 16.89
CA GLN A 14 6.76 -0.49 17.06
C GLN A 14 7.48 0.09 15.84
N PHE A 15 8.44 -0.62 15.28
CA PHE A 15 9.14 -0.19 14.08
C PHE A 15 8.19 -0.11 12.88
N ALA A 16 7.46 -1.20 12.58
CA ALA A 16 6.53 -1.25 11.45
C ALA A 16 5.47 -0.15 11.54
N CYS A 17 4.82 0.00 12.70
CA CYS A 17 3.78 0.99 12.90
C CYS A 17 4.27 2.43 12.72
N GLN A 18 5.49 2.73 13.14
CA GLN A 18 6.08 4.06 12.96
C GLN A 18 6.46 4.30 11.50
N TRP A 19 7.19 3.35 10.91
CA TRP A 19 7.74 3.53 9.58
C TRP A 19 6.66 3.48 8.49
N LEU A 20 5.70 2.55 8.59
CA LEU A 20 4.59 2.45 7.63
C LEU A 20 3.46 3.46 7.89
N HIS A 21 3.51 4.20 8.99
CA HIS A 21 2.47 5.16 9.42
C HIS A 21 1.12 4.49 9.72
N ILE A 22 1.14 3.25 10.23
CA ILE A 22 -0.06 2.44 10.50
C ILE A 22 -0.44 2.34 11.99
N ARG A 23 0.10 3.21 12.84
CA ARG A 23 -0.23 3.19 14.28
C ARG A 23 -1.72 3.40 14.50
N GLY A 24 -2.36 2.50 15.26
CA GLY A 24 -3.80 2.53 15.54
C GLY A 24 -4.68 2.11 14.36
N PHE A 25 -4.11 1.53 13.31
CA PHE A 25 -4.87 1.06 12.14
C PHE A 25 -5.92 0.01 12.50
N ASP A 26 -5.66 -0.83 13.49
CA ASP A 26 -6.59 -1.84 14.03
C ASP A 26 -7.87 -1.24 14.62
N GLN A 27 -7.87 0.07 14.89
CA GLN A 27 -9.02 0.83 15.41
C GLN A 27 -9.56 1.85 14.39
N ASN A 28 -9.00 1.90 13.20
CA ASN A 28 -9.35 2.87 12.18
C ASN A 28 -10.74 2.57 11.57
N ASP A 29 -11.64 3.56 11.55
CA ASP A 29 -12.99 3.51 11.01
C ASP A 29 -13.21 4.48 9.83
N ASP A 30 -12.14 4.83 9.10
CA ASP A 30 -12.18 5.83 8.03
C ASP A 30 -12.80 5.34 6.71
N LYS A 31 -13.11 4.04 6.59
CA LYS A 31 -13.71 3.49 5.36
C LYS A 31 -15.23 3.56 5.38
N ASN A 32 -15.81 3.80 4.21
CA ASN A 32 -17.26 3.82 4.03
C ASN A 32 -17.85 2.43 4.28
N GLU A 33 -18.61 2.27 5.37
CA GLU A 33 -19.18 1.00 5.81
C GLU A 33 -20.14 0.39 4.77
N GLN A 34 -20.88 1.22 4.03
CA GLN A 34 -21.81 0.72 3.00
C GLN A 34 -21.07 0.11 1.80
N ARG A 35 -19.85 0.61 1.49
CA ARG A 35 -19.03 0.11 0.39
C ARG A 35 -18.08 -1.02 0.83
N PHE A 36 -17.61 -0.97 2.05
CA PHE A 36 -16.62 -1.89 2.61
C PHE A 36 -17.05 -2.41 3.99
N PRO A 37 -18.21 -3.09 4.09
CA PRO A 37 -18.77 -3.53 5.37
C PRO A 37 -17.85 -4.49 6.13
N GLU A 38 -16.97 -5.20 5.43
CA GLU A 38 -16.00 -6.11 6.01
C GLU A 38 -14.79 -5.42 6.64
N PHE A 39 -14.52 -4.15 6.34
CA PHE A 39 -13.30 -3.46 6.77
C PHE A 39 -13.14 -3.45 8.30
N ALA A 40 -14.20 -3.13 9.03
CA ALA A 40 -14.17 -3.09 10.49
C ALA A 40 -13.74 -4.44 11.13
N THR A 41 -14.07 -5.56 10.47
CA THR A 41 -13.67 -6.89 10.95
C THR A 41 -12.30 -7.33 10.45
N LEU A 42 -11.80 -6.74 9.37
CA LEU A 42 -10.52 -7.09 8.72
C LEU A 42 -9.35 -6.24 9.22
N ARG A 43 -9.58 -5.00 9.62
CA ARG A 43 -8.50 -4.05 9.97
C ARG A 43 -7.52 -4.59 11.02
N GLY A 44 -8.00 -5.36 12.00
CA GLY A 44 -7.16 -6.02 12.98
C GLY A 44 -6.28 -7.13 12.38
N ASP A 45 -6.82 -7.89 11.42
CA ASP A 45 -6.04 -8.90 10.70
C ASP A 45 -5.01 -8.26 9.76
N MET A 46 -5.39 -7.19 9.06
CA MET A 46 -4.48 -6.44 8.20
C MET A 46 -3.30 -5.86 9.00
N TYR A 47 -3.57 -5.32 10.18
CA TYR A 47 -2.54 -4.84 11.10
C TYR A 47 -1.61 -5.96 11.56
N GLU A 48 -2.18 -7.08 11.99
CA GLU A 48 -1.45 -8.26 12.45
C GLU A 48 -0.56 -8.86 11.33
N GLU A 49 -1.02 -8.87 10.08
CA GLU A 49 -0.21 -9.26 8.92
C GLU A 49 1.07 -8.43 8.86
N SER A 50 0.96 -7.11 8.97
CA SER A 50 2.12 -6.21 8.90
C SER A 50 3.09 -6.46 10.05
N VAL A 51 2.59 -6.65 11.26
CA VAL A 51 3.44 -6.95 12.42
C VAL A 51 4.17 -8.28 12.22
N ARG A 52 3.47 -9.33 11.74
CA ARG A 52 4.08 -10.65 11.49
C ARG A 52 5.10 -10.62 10.38
N PHE A 53 4.87 -9.84 9.34
CA PHE A 53 5.82 -9.65 8.25
C PHE A 53 7.16 -9.10 8.77
N PHE A 54 7.12 -8.06 9.60
CA PHE A 54 8.32 -7.49 10.20
C PHE A 54 8.94 -8.38 11.29
N GLU A 55 8.12 -9.08 12.06
CA GLU A 55 8.62 -10.04 13.04
C GLU A 55 9.40 -11.16 12.37
N ASP A 56 8.89 -11.69 11.26
CA ASP A 56 9.55 -12.73 10.45
C ASP A 56 10.88 -12.22 9.89
N LEU A 57 10.87 -11.02 9.31
CA LEU A 57 12.08 -10.38 8.78
C LEU A 57 13.17 -10.26 9.84
N PHE A 58 12.82 -9.79 11.04
CA PHE A 58 13.77 -9.61 12.12
C PHE A 58 14.26 -10.95 12.71
N ARG A 59 13.34 -11.90 12.96
CA ARG A 59 13.69 -13.19 13.54
C ARG A 59 14.61 -14.03 12.67
N ASN A 60 14.42 -13.93 11.36
CA ASN A 60 15.17 -14.71 10.37
C ASN A 60 16.37 -13.96 9.80
N ASP A 61 16.73 -12.80 10.36
CA ASP A 61 17.83 -11.96 9.88
C ASP A 61 17.71 -11.72 8.35
N GLY A 62 16.49 -11.41 7.93
CA GLY A 62 16.14 -11.24 6.52
C GLY A 62 16.82 -10.02 5.90
N SER A 63 16.93 -10.01 4.59
CA SER A 63 17.47 -8.87 3.86
C SER A 63 16.54 -7.66 3.96
N VAL A 64 17.10 -6.46 4.03
CA VAL A 64 16.32 -5.21 3.89
C VAL A 64 15.58 -5.18 2.54
N LEU A 65 16.15 -5.79 1.50
CA LEU A 65 15.49 -5.94 0.19
C LEU A 65 14.19 -6.73 0.27
N ASP A 66 14.05 -7.62 1.24
CA ASP A 66 12.81 -8.40 1.44
C ASP A 66 11.62 -7.51 1.81
N LEU A 67 11.88 -6.29 2.33
CA LEU A 67 10.81 -5.29 2.49
C LEU A 67 10.07 -5.01 1.19
N LEU A 68 10.75 -5.07 0.06
CA LEU A 68 10.17 -4.91 -1.28
C LEU A 68 9.93 -6.23 -1.98
N THR A 69 10.88 -7.17 -1.88
CA THR A 69 10.95 -8.35 -2.76
C THR A 69 10.43 -9.65 -2.14
N ALA A 70 9.99 -9.63 -0.87
CA ALA A 70 9.45 -10.84 -0.26
C ALA A 70 8.28 -11.42 -1.05
N ASP A 71 8.39 -12.72 -1.36
CA ASP A 71 7.35 -13.49 -2.05
C ASP A 71 6.39 -14.19 -1.07
N HIS A 72 6.31 -13.69 0.16
CA HIS A 72 5.45 -14.26 1.17
C HIS A 72 4.77 -13.19 2.02
N THR A 73 3.71 -13.60 2.69
CA THR A 73 3.04 -12.84 3.75
C THR A 73 2.44 -13.80 4.78
N PHE A 74 1.70 -13.26 5.76
CA PHE A 74 1.02 -14.03 6.79
C PHE A 74 -0.49 -13.82 6.69
N LEU A 75 -1.23 -14.91 6.56
CA LEU A 75 -2.68 -14.87 6.37
C LEU A 75 -3.40 -15.77 7.36
N ASN A 76 -4.57 -15.33 7.82
CA ASN A 76 -5.63 -16.18 8.30
C ASN A 76 -6.71 -16.30 7.22
N GLU A 77 -7.75 -17.10 7.45
CA GLU A 77 -8.82 -17.32 6.46
C GLU A 77 -9.50 -16.02 5.99
N ARG A 78 -9.75 -15.07 6.89
CA ARG A 78 -10.44 -13.83 6.55
C ARG A 78 -9.61 -12.96 5.61
N LEU A 79 -8.34 -12.80 5.92
CA LEU A 79 -7.43 -12.01 5.10
C LEU A 79 -7.08 -12.71 3.79
N ALA A 80 -7.00 -14.05 3.79
CA ALA A 80 -6.82 -14.84 2.58
C ALA A 80 -8.00 -14.65 1.61
N LYS A 81 -9.24 -14.60 2.11
CA LYS A 81 -10.43 -14.28 1.30
C LYS A 81 -10.36 -12.87 0.69
N LEU A 82 -9.91 -11.87 1.45
CA LEU A 82 -9.69 -10.52 0.92
C LEU A 82 -8.69 -10.53 -0.25
N TYR A 83 -7.63 -11.35 -0.13
CA TYR A 83 -6.55 -11.44 -1.13
C TYR A 83 -6.86 -12.39 -2.30
N GLY A 84 -7.96 -13.14 -2.25
CA GLY A 84 -8.29 -14.15 -3.24
C GLY A 84 -7.30 -15.32 -3.21
N ILE A 85 -6.83 -15.72 -2.01
CA ILE A 85 -5.90 -16.81 -1.79
C ILE A 85 -6.64 -18.02 -1.25
N ASP A 86 -6.58 -19.13 -1.96
CA ASP A 86 -7.17 -20.40 -1.54
C ASP A 86 -6.25 -21.21 -0.62
N GLY A 87 -6.82 -22.19 0.08
CA GLY A 87 -6.07 -23.15 0.88
C GLY A 87 -5.71 -22.68 2.30
N VAL A 88 -6.05 -21.44 2.68
CA VAL A 88 -5.91 -20.94 4.05
C VAL A 88 -7.24 -21.00 4.76
N SER A 89 -7.33 -21.71 5.89
CA SER A 89 -8.56 -21.91 6.65
C SER A 89 -8.37 -21.65 8.14
N GLY A 90 -9.44 -21.18 8.79
CA GLY A 90 -9.50 -20.96 10.22
C GLY A 90 -8.77 -19.69 10.68
N LYS A 91 -8.63 -19.58 12.01
CA LYS A 91 -8.06 -18.37 12.66
C LYS A 91 -6.54 -18.43 12.82
N VAL A 92 -5.93 -19.59 12.56
CA VAL A 92 -4.47 -19.76 12.71
C VAL A 92 -3.76 -19.06 11.57
N TRP A 93 -2.78 -18.25 11.93
CA TRP A 93 -1.94 -17.55 10.97
C TRP A 93 -0.98 -18.49 10.27
N GLN A 94 -0.91 -18.40 8.97
CA GLN A 94 -0.06 -19.21 8.11
C GLN A 94 0.86 -18.31 7.30
N ARG A 95 2.11 -18.71 7.15
CA ARG A 95 3.03 -18.08 6.20
C ARG A 95 2.70 -18.62 4.81
N VAL A 96 2.33 -17.73 3.90
CA VAL A 96 1.91 -18.05 2.54
C VAL A 96 2.92 -17.47 1.56
N SER A 97 3.48 -18.31 0.71
CA SER A 97 4.41 -17.93 -0.37
C SER A 97 3.71 -17.84 -1.72
N GLY A 98 4.43 -17.35 -2.75
CA GLY A 98 3.86 -17.18 -4.09
C GLY A 98 3.04 -15.89 -4.23
N MET A 99 3.25 -14.92 -3.36
CA MET A 99 2.50 -13.67 -3.36
C MET A 99 2.82 -12.81 -4.58
N GLN A 100 4.02 -12.91 -5.12
CA GLN A 100 4.39 -12.16 -6.34
C GLN A 100 3.58 -12.62 -7.55
N ALA A 101 3.34 -13.92 -7.69
CA ALA A 101 2.48 -14.47 -8.75
C ALA A 101 1.00 -14.02 -8.61
N LYS A 102 0.62 -13.54 -7.41
CA LYS A 102 -0.69 -12.94 -7.15
C LYS A 102 -0.68 -11.41 -7.25
N GLY A 103 0.37 -10.81 -7.83
CA GLY A 103 0.51 -9.37 -7.96
C GLY A 103 0.72 -8.63 -6.63
N ARG A 104 1.18 -9.33 -5.59
CA ARG A 104 1.44 -8.79 -4.24
C ARG A 104 2.92 -9.00 -3.86
N GLY A 105 3.21 -8.95 -2.59
CA GLY A 105 4.53 -9.17 -2.01
C GLY A 105 5.19 -7.88 -1.53
N GLY A 106 6.02 -8.00 -0.51
CA GLY A 106 6.65 -6.87 0.16
C GLY A 106 5.65 -5.89 0.78
N VAL A 107 6.15 -4.78 1.33
CA VAL A 107 5.34 -3.76 2.01
C VAL A 107 4.34 -3.07 1.09
N LEU A 108 4.62 -2.96 -0.21
CA LEU A 108 3.71 -2.39 -1.21
C LEU A 108 2.43 -3.22 -1.38
N GLY A 109 2.49 -4.52 -1.11
CA GLY A 109 1.36 -5.44 -1.21
C GLY A 109 0.53 -5.61 0.06
N LEU A 110 0.95 -5.02 1.19
CA LEU A 110 0.22 -5.08 2.46
C LEU A 110 -1.07 -4.26 2.38
N SER A 111 -2.18 -4.88 2.78
CA SER A 111 -3.48 -4.20 2.76
C SER A 111 -3.56 -2.99 3.70
N THR A 112 -2.83 -2.99 4.81
CA THR A 112 -2.71 -1.82 5.70
C THR A 112 -2.15 -0.61 4.98
N VAL A 113 -1.05 -0.78 4.23
CA VAL A 113 -0.39 0.31 3.47
C VAL A 113 -1.31 0.84 2.39
N LEU A 114 -1.97 -0.05 1.66
CA LEU A 114 -2.91 0.32 0.59
C LEU A 114 -4.16 1.02 1.15
N ALA A 115 -4.66 0.59 2.31
CA ALA A 115 -5.85 1.15 2.91
C ALA A 115 -5.60 2.48 3.61
N ILE A 116 -4.55 2.61 4.43
CA ILE A 116 -4.27 3.88 5.12
C ILE A 116 -4.02 5.03 4.13
N ASN A 117 -3.49 4.71 2.95
CA ASN A 117 -3.24 5.65 1.87
C ASN A 117 -4.38 5.70 0.83
N SER A 118 -5.62 5.56 1.29
CA SER A 118 -6.83 5.64 0.47
C SER A 118 -7.91 6.45 1.17
N GLY A 119 -8.79 7.08 0.41
CA GLY A 119 -9.98 7.74 0.95
C GLY A 119 -11.02 6.75 1.48
N ALA A 120 -12.10 7.28 2.04
CA ALA A 120 -13.18 6.47 2.61
C ALA A 120 -13.89 5.62 1.55
N SER A 121 -14.14 6.17 0.38
CA SER A 121 -14.96 5.54 -0.66
C SER A 121 -14.20 5.26 -1.97
N ARG A 122 -13.00 5.80 -2.15
CA ARG A 122 -12.17 5.65 -3.35
C ARG A 122 -10.70 5.56 -2.97
N THR A 123 -9.91 5.05 -3.89
CA THR A 123 -8.44 5.09 -3.79
C THR A 123 -7.91 6.52 -3.91
N SER A 124 -6.69 6.73 -3.49
CA SER A 124 -5.97 7.98 -3.66
C SER A 124 -4.57 7.72 -4.20
N PRO A 125 -4.37 7.74 -5.52
CA PRO A 125 -3.03 7.70 -6.10
C PRO A 125 -2.09 8.75 -5.50
N ILE A 126 -2.60 9.93 -5.18
CA ILE A 126 -1.83 10.99 -4.53
C ILE A 126 -1.28 10.53 -3.18
N LEU A 127 -2.11 10.00 -2.29
CA LEU A 127 -1.67 9.54 -0.98
C LEU A 127 -0.74 8.32 -1.08
N ARG A 128 -1.08 7.34 -1.93
CA ARG A 128 -0.23 6.16 -2.18
C ARG A 128 1.13 6.54 -2.75
N GLY A 129 1.13 7.45 -3.72
CA GLY A 129 2.36 7.93 -4.34
C GLY A 129 3.21 8.76 -3.38
N ASN A 130 2.59 9.64 -2.60
CA ASN A 130 3.29 10.40 -1.57
C ASN A 130 3.91 9.47 -0.51
N TRP A 131 3.19 8.44 -0.09
CA TRP A 131 3.71 7.46 0.85
C TRP A 131 4.95 6.73 0.29
N VAL A 132 4.92 6.32 -0.98
CA VAL A 132 6.11 5.72 -1.64
C VAL A 132 7.26 6.72 -1.63
N TYR A 133 6.99 7.97 -2.04
CA TYR A 133 7.98 9.02 -2.17
C TYR A 133 8.63 9.39 -0.82
N GLU A 134 7.82 9.59 0.22
CA GLU A 134 8.34 10.00 1.53
C GLU A 134 8.85 8.81 2.36
N THR A 135 8.14 7.67 2.36
CA THR A 135 8.44 6.56 3.27
C THR A 135 9.50 5.62 2.71
N LEU A 136 9.43 5.28 1.42
CA LEU A 136 10.36 4.33 0.81
C LEU A 136 11.59 5.02 0.21
N LEU A 137 11.39 6.18 -0.45
CA LEU A 137 12.50 6.91 -1.06
C LEU A 137 13.18 7.92 -0.11
N GLY A 138 12.55 8.23 1.04
CA GLY A 138 13.09 9.19 2.01
C GLY A 138 13.09 10.64 1.53
N GLU A 139 12.38 10.91 0.44
CA GLU A 139 12.26 12.24 -0.16
C GLU A 139 11.21 13.08 0.58
N LYS A 140 11.22 14.38 0.40
CA LYS A 140 10.23 15.28 1.00
C LYS A 140 9.62 16.20 -0.05
N LEU A 141 8.30 16.31 -0.02
CA LEU A 141 7.60 17.35 -0.77
C LEU A 141 7.50 18.64 0.05
N PRO A 142 7.51 19.81 -0.63
CA PRO A 142 7.11 21.04 0.01
C PRO A 142 5.65 20.93 0.48
N ARG A 143 5.30 21.66 1.53
CA ARG A 143 3.90 21.73 1.95
C ARG A 143 3.04 22.34 0.84
N PRO A 144 1.88 21.72 0.54
CA PRO A 144 0.97 22.31 -0.44
C PRO A 144 0.48 23.69 0.05
N PRO A 145 0.14 24.61 -0.86
CA PRO A 145 -0.53 25.86 -0.51
C PRO A 145 -1.80 25.61 0.32
N ALA A 146 -2.15 26.56 1.18
CA ALA A 146 -3.30 26.40 2.11
C ALA A 146 -4.66 26.36 1.39
N ASP A 147 -4.73 26.88 0.18
CA ASP A 147 -5.93 27.04 -0.65
C ASP A 147 -6.07 25.98 -1.75
N VAL A 148 -5.34 24.87 -1.66
CA VAL A 148 -5.45 23.79 -2.64
C VAL A 148 -6.87 23.19 -2.62
N PRO A 149 -7.57 23.18 -3.78
CA PRO A 149 -8.89 22.58 -3.88
C PRO A 149 -8.86 21.09 -3.52
N GLN A 150 -9.77 20.68 -2.64
CA GLN A 150 -9.92 19.26 -2.30
C GLN A 150 -10.58 18.51 -3.46
N LEU A 151 -10.06 17.32 -3.75
CA LEU A 151 -10.71 16.43 -4.69
C LEU A 151 -12.01 15.86 -4.09
N PRO A 152 -13.08 15.70 -4.88
CA PRO A 152 -14.33 15.18 -4.38
C PRO A 152 -14.19 13.73 -3.89
N GLU A 153 -15.00 13.36 -2.88
CA GLU A 153 -15.05 12.00 -2.32
C GLU A 153 -15.49 10.93 -3.34
N SER A 154 -16.27 11.30 -4.34
CA SER A 154 -16.66 10.43 -5.45
C SER A 154 -16.15 10.97 -6.77
N VAL A 155 -15.76 10.06 -7.67
CA VAL A 155 -15.39 10.44 -9.03
C VAL A 155 -16.65 10.91 -9.78
N PRO A 156 -16.65 12.13 -10.37
CA PRO A 156 -17.76 12.60 -11.18
C PRO A 156 -18.09 11.65 -12.34
N SER A 157 -19.35 11.58 -12.72
CA SER A 157 -19.77 10.76 -13.85
C SER A 157 -19.04 11.17 -15.14
N GLY A 158 -18.58 10.17 -15.90
CA GLY A 158 -17.86 10.39 -17.15
C GLY A 158 -16.34 10.59 -17.01
N LEU A 159 -15.80 10.55 -15.78
CA LEU A 159 -14.36 10.56 -15.53
C LEU A 159 -13.90 9.26 -14.88
N THR A 160 -12.66 8.87 -15.15
CA THR A 160 -11.93 7.89 -14.32
C THR A 160 -11.24 8.60 -13.16
N ALA A 161 -10.86 7.84 -12.11
CA ALA A 161 -10.08 8.40 -11.01
C ALA A 161 -8.76 9.01 -11.50
N ARG A 162 -8.10 8.37 -12.47
CA ARG A 162 -6.89 8.89 -13.13
C ARG A 162 -7.16 10.24 -13.81
N GLN A 163 -8.18 10.33 -14.65
CA GLN A 163 -8.51 11.58 -15.35
C GLN A 163 -8.85 12.74 -14.40
N LEU A 164 -9.50 12.42 -13.26
CA LEU A 164 -9.76 13.42 -12.23
C LEU A 164 -8.47 13.98 -11.64
N ILE A 165 -7.50 13.12 -11.37
CA ILE A 165 -6.20 13.54 -10.81
C ILE A 165 -5.37 14.27 -11.87
N GLU A 166 -5.27 13.76 -13.10
CA GLU A 166 -4.56 14.41 -14.20
C GLU A 166 -5.11 15.81 -14.50
N LYS A 167 -6.43 15.99 -14.40
CA LYS A 167 -7.06 17.30 -14.51
C LYS A 167 -6.67 18.23 -13.37
N HIS A 168 -6.61 17.71 -12.13
CA HIS A 168 -6.18 18.49 -10.96
C HIS A 168 -4.69 18.87 -11.06
N SER A 169 -3.84 17.96 -11.46
CA SER A 169 -2.40 18.16 -11.58
C SER A 169 -1.97 18.93 -12.83
N SER A 170 -2.89 19.25 -13.74
CA SER A 170 -2.57 20.05 -14.95
C SER A 170 -2.26 21.51 -14.65
N VAL A 171 -2.58 22.01 -13.46
CA VAL A 171 -2.24 23.36 -13.02
C VAL A 171 -0.76 23.41 -12.66
N PRO A 172 0.04 24.39 -13.19
CA PRO A 172 1.50 24.40 -13.02
C PRO A 172 1.99 24.37 -11.57
N GLU A 173 1.24 25.01 -10.67
CA GLU A 173 1.54 25.04 -9.23
C GLU A 173 1.39 23.65 -8.59
N CYS A 174 0.45 22.85 -9.08
CA CYS A 174 0.20 21.49 -8.60
C CYS A 174 1.14 20.46 -9.27
N ALA A 175 1.44 20.64 -10.56
CA ALA A 175 2.22 19.72 -11.38
C ALA A 175 3.56 19.36 -10.73
N LYS A 176 4.27 20.33 -10.16
CA LYS A 176 5.62 20.14 -9.56
C LYS A 176 5.71 19.05 -8.50
N CYS A 177 4.63 18.86 -7.71
CA CYS A 177 4.55 17.79 -6.72
C CYS A 177 3.97 16.53 -7.33
N HIS A 178 2.89 16.66 -8.11
CA HIS A 178 2.17 15.54 -8.69
C HIS A 178 3.00 14.71 -9.67
N GLU A 179 3.86 15.33 -10.48
CA GLU A 179 4.80 14.65 -11.38
C GLU A 179 5.75 13.68 -10.63
N ARG A 180 6.02 13.96 -9.35
CA ARG A 180 6.91 13.15 -8.52
C ARG A 180 6.21 12.00 -7.81
N ILE A 181 4.92 12.15 -7.48
CA ILE A 181 4.20 11.20 -6.63
C ILE A 181 3.13 10.41 -7.37
N ASP A 182 2.34 11.04 -8.25
CA ASP A 182 1.23 10.38 -8.92
C ASP A 182 1.62 9.11 -9.69
N PRO A 183 2.78 9.05 -10.38
CA PRO A 183 3.20 7.84 -11.06
C PRO A 183 3.33 6.62 -10.14
N TYR A 184 3.87 6.78 -8.94
CA TYR A 184 3.96 5.70 -7.97
C TYR A 184 2.58 5.24 -7.49
N GLY A 185 1.67 6.20 -7.30
CA GLY A 185 0.30 5.91 -6.90
C GLY A 185 -0.52 5.21 -7.98
N PHE A 186 -0.38 5.63 -9.23
CA PHE A 186 -1.05 4.98 -10.36
C PHE A 186 -0.64 3.53 -10.54
N ALA A 187 0.62 3.20 -10.28
CA ALA A 187 1.10 1.82 -10.30
C ALA A 187 0.41 0.92 -9.26
N LEU A 188 -0.20 1.50 -8.20
CA LEU A 188 -0.90 0.77 -7.15
C LEU A 188 -2.43 0.75 -7.31
N GLU A 189 -2.97 1.28 -8.40
CA GLU A 189 -4.42 1.38 -8.63
C GLU A 189 -5.11 0.04 -8.95
N GLN A 190 -4.36 -1.03 -9.15
CA GLN A 190 -4.92 -2.38 -9.20
C GLN A 190 -5.60 -2.82 -7.90
N PHE A 191 -5.42 -2.07 -6.80
CA PHE A 191 -6.03 -2.36 -5.50
C PHE A 191 -7.11 -1.33 -5.15
N ASP A 192 -8.18 -1.81 -4.54
CA ASP A 192 -9.28 -0.99 -4.01
C ASP A 192 -8.89 -0.25 -2.70
N PRO A 193 -9.81 0.57 -2.12
CA PRO A 193 -9.53 1.31 -0.88
C PRO A 193 -9.20 0.46 0.36
N ILE A 194 -9.51 -0.82 0.38
CA ILE A 194 -9.15 -1.73 1.48
C ILE A 194 -8.04 -2.71 1.10
N GLY A 195 -7.36 -2.47 -0.04
CA GLY A 195 -6.25 -3.30 -0.49
C GLY A 195 -6.66 -4.61 -1.16
N ARG A 196 -7.93 -4.81 -1.54
CA ARG A 196 -8.37 -5.93 -2.37
C ARG A 196 -7.95 -5.69 -3.82
N GLN A 197 -7.52 -6.73 -4.51
CA GLN A 197 -7.28 -6.63 -5.95
C GLN A 197 -8.60 -6.39 -6.69
N ARG A 198 -8.62 -5.40 -7.58
CA ARG A 198 -9.82 -5.08 -8.36
C ARG A 198 -10.11 -6.18 -9.37
N PRO A 199 -11.38 -6.56 -9.56
CA PRO A 199 -11.76 -7.55 -10.58
C PRO A 199 -11.62 -6.98 -12.00
N ASP A 200 -11.82 -5.66 -12.14
CA ASP A 200 -11.75 -4.98 -13.44
C ASP A 200 -10.31 -4.52 -13.74
N ALA A 201 -9.93 -4.59 -15.00
CA ALA A 201 -8.64 -4.09 -15.46
C ALA A 201 -8.58 -2.56 -15.30
N VAL A 202 -7.63 -2.10 -14.49
CA VAL A 202 -7.32 -0.67 -14.33
C VAL A 202 -6.00 -0.39 -15.01
N ASP A 203 -5.90 0.72 -15.72
CA ASP A 203 -4.62 1.13 -16.33
C ASP A 203 -3.65 1.58 -15.23
N THR A 204 -2.67 0.74 -14.96
CA THR A 204 -1.60 0.98 -13.98
C THR A 204 -0.27 1.38 -14.62
N ARG A 205 -0.25 1.50 -15.96
CA ARG A 205 0.94 1.95 -16.70
C ARG A 205 1.19 3.42 -16.39
N THR A 206 2.44 3.74 -16.11
CA THR A 206 2.83 5.10 -15.78
C THR A 206 4.30 5.35 -16.14
N GLN A 207 4.69 6.61 -16.16
CA GLN A 207 6.06 7.04 -16.42
C GLN A 207 6.55 7.91 -15.28
N LEU A 208 7.68 7.55 -14.72
CA LEU A 208 8.35 8.31 -13.66
C LEU A 208 9.00 9.58 -14.22
N ALA A 209 9.40 10.49 -13.34
CA ALA A 209 10.01 11.77 -13.72
C ALA A 209 11.34 11.61 -14.49
N ASP A 210 12.06 10.51 -14.30
CA ASP A 210 13.29 10.15 -15.03
C ASP A 210 13.02 9.51 -16.40
N GLY A 211 11.76 9.33 -16.79
CA GLY A 211 11.35 8.70 -18.03
C GLY A 211 11.14 7.18 -17.94
N THR A 212 11.46 6.55 -16.84
CA THR A 212 11.26 5.11 -16.64
C THR A 212 9.78 4.75 -16.70
N ARG A 213 9.44 3.73 -17.49
CA ARG A 213 8.08 3.22 -17.59
C ARG A 213 7.91 2.05 -16.65
N ILE A 214 6.85 2.07 -15.85
CA ILE A 214 6.48 1.00 -14.92
C ILE A 214 5.01 0.62 -15.13
N GLU A 215 4.67 -0.62 -14.76
CA GLU A 215 3.30 -1.11 -14.79
C GLU A 215 3.00 -1.93 -13.53
N GLY A 216 1.98 -1.49 -12.81
CA GLY A 216 1.51 -2.15 -11.61
C GLY A 216 2.51 -2.20 -10.46
N LEU A 217 2.12 -2.89 -9.39
CA LEU A 217 2.98 -3.10 -8.22
C LEU A 217 4.28 -3.81 -8.58
N ILE A 218 4.24 -4.75 -9.52
CA ILE A 218 5.43 -5.52 -9.93
C ILE A 218 6.49 -4.59 -10.52
N GLY A 219 6.12 -3.78 -11.51
CA GLY A 219 7.06 -2.84 -12.13
C GLY A 219 7.57 -1.78 -11.15
N LEU A 220 6.70 -1.30 -10.26
CA LEU A 220 7.10 -0.36 -9.19
C LEU A 220 8.12 -1.01 -8.25
N ARG A 221 7.88 -2.24 -7.80
CA ARG A 221 8.78 -2.97 -6.91
C ARG A 221 10.15 -3.21 -7.54
N GLU A 222 10.17 -3.66 -8.78
CA GLU A 222 11.41 -3.91 -9.53
C GLU A 222 12.23 -2.62 -9.67
N HIS A 223 11.59 -1.52 -10.02
CA HIS A 223 12.26 -0.22 -10.10
C HIS A 223 12.87 0.20 -8.75
N LEU A 224 12.09 0.13 -7.66
CA LEU A 224 12.58 0.51 -6.34
C LEU A 224 13.71 -0.40 -5.84
N ALA A 225 13.67 -1.69 -6.13
CA ALA A 225 14.67 -2.65 -5.69
C ALA A 225 15.99 -2.56 -6.47
N THR A 226 15.96 -2.08 -7.73
CA THR A 226 17.17 -2.04 -8.59
C THR A 226 17.86 -0.69 -8.62
N GLU A 227 17.12 0.41 -8.52
CA GLU A 227 17.65 1.74 -8.81
C GLU A 227 17.83 2.64 -7.58
N ARG A 228 17.28 2.24 -6.43
CA ARG A 228 17.17 3.13 -5.27
C ARG A 228 17.66 2.55 -3.94
N MET A 229 18.18 1.31 -3.94
CA MET A 229 18.75 0.70 -2.72
C MET A 229 20.23 0.40 -2.78
#